data_ade764de6f3f69ebaf646dc85f625bde
#
_entry.id   ade764de6f3f69ebaf646dc85f625bde
#
_cell.length_a   1.000
_cell.length_b   1.000
_cell.length_c   1.000
_cell.angle_alpha   90.00
_cell.angle_beta   90.00
_cell.angle_gamma   90.00
#
_symmetry.space_group_name_H-M   'P 1'
#
loop_
_entity.id
_entity.type
_entity.pdbx_description
1 polymer ?
#
loop_
_entity_poly.entity_id
_entity_poly.type
_entity_poly.pdbx_seq_one_letter_code
_entity_poly.pdbx_strand_id
1 'polypeptide(L)'
;MIRRLAELIMLGLIASVAPGVGIAAVTCPIALPQGGDPVTIDPADFVERIDNPYWPMAPGTTWVYREADTHGNEQTVVVEVKARTKDILGISATVVHDVVREDGELVEDTFDWYAQDVCGNVWYLGENTKEYEDGEVVTTAGSWEAGVDGALAGVIVPADPQVGMTYRQEYFEGEAEDAAAVLSVDEQAQVPFGHFREVLLTKDFSPLARRVLEYKLYAIGVGPVLVLGVSGGADREELVSFEPQA
;
A
#
# COMPACT_ATOMS: atom_id res chain seq x y z
N MET A 1 83.87 -17.43 -4.68
CA MET A 1 82.43 -17.66 -5.01
C MET A 1 81.64 -17.53 -3.71
N ILE A 2 81.13 -16.35 -3.38
CA ILE A 2 80.43 -16.04 -2.13
C ILE A 2 79.02 -15.69 -2.46
N ARG A 3 78.06 -16.53 -2.04
CA ARG A 3 76.59 -16.24 -2.15
C ARG A 3 76.20 -15.33 -0.99
N ARG A 4 75.65 -14.18 -1.29
CA ARG A 4 75.00 -13.31 -0.31
C ARG A 4 73.52 -13.69 -0.20
N LEU A 5 73.08 -14.04 1.00
CA LEU A 5 71.68 -14.16 1.37
C LEU A 5 71.10 -12.74 1.51
N ALA A 6 69.97 -12.49 0.86
CA ALA A 6 69.16 -11.30 1.10
C ALA A 6 68.04 -11.70 2.07
N GLU A 7 68.03 -11.07 3.23
CA GLU A 7 66.93 -11.16 4.22
C GLU A 7 65.78 -10.27 3.76
N LEU A 8 64.59 -10.87 3.58
CA LEU A 8 63.35 -10.16 3.28
C LEU A 8 62.67 -9.83 4.62
N ILE A 9 62.66 -8.55 4.97
CA ILE A 9 61.91 -8.05 6.12
C ILE A 9 60.44 -7.89 5.69
N MET A 10 59.58 -8.77 6.20
CA MET A 10 58.12 -8.66 6.04
C MET A 10 57.60 -7.64 7.04
N LEU A 11 57.21 -6.46 6.55
CA LEU A 11 56.48 -5.48 7.34
C LEU A 11 55.00 -5.90 7.39
N GLY A 12 54.56 -6.39 8.54
CA GLY A 12 53.17 -6.73 8.78
C GLY A 12 52.31 -5.46 8.91
N LEU A 13 51.44 -5.25 7.95
CA LEU A 13 50.41 -4.20 8.03
C LEU A 13 49.31 -4.69 8.98
N ILE A 14 49.24 -4.13 10.19
CA ILE A 14 48.14 -4.36 11.10
C ILE A 14 46.99 -3.42 10.63
N ALA A 15 46.00 -3.97 9.90
CA ALA A 15 44.79 -3.28 9.61
C ALA A 15 43.95 -3.20 10.89
N SER A 16 43.85 -2.02 11.50
CA SER A 16 42.91 -1.76 12.56
C SER A 16 41.49 -1.69 11.98
N VAL A 17 40.72 -2.74 12.23
CA VAL A 17 39.26 -2.73 11.97
C VAL A 17 38.63 -1.84 13.04
N ALA A 18 38.17 -0.65 12.65
CA ALA A 18 37.33 0.18 13.50
C ALA A 18 36.00 -0.57 13.72
N PRO A 19 35.47 -0.60 14.97
CA PRO A 19 34.15 -1.18 15.18
C PRO A 19 33.14 -0.31 14.43
N GLY A 20 32.43 -0.93 13.47
CA GLY A 20 31.29 -0.29 12.82
C GLY A 20 30.25 0.04 13.89
N VAL A 21 29.87 1.32 13.99
CA VAL A 21 28.72 1.74 14.77
C VAL A 21 27.51 1.10 14.09
N GLY A 22 27.04 -0.01 14.64
CA GLY A 22 25.78 -0.58 14.24
C GLY A 22 24.68 0.43 14.52
N ILE A 23 24.07 1.00 13.49
CA ILE A 23 22.83 1.74 13.64
C ILE A 23 21.82 0.69 14.08
N ALA A 24 21.38 0.75 15.35
CA ALA A 24 20.27 -0.05 15.81
C ALA A 24 19.07 0.33 14.93
N ALA A 25 18.48 -0.66 14.26
CA ALA A 25 17.23 -0.44 13.57
C ALA A 25 16.23 0.11 14.59
N VAL A 26 15.69 1.29 14.33
CA VAL A 26 14.62 1.85 15.15
C VAL A 26 13.42 0.96 14.90
N THR A 27 13.12 0.05 15.83
CA THR A 27 11.92 -0.76 15.74
C THR A 27 10.72 0.15 15.97
N CYS A 28 9.82 0.16 15.02
CA CYS A 28 8.55 0.87 15.16
C CYS A 28 7.77 0.30 16.36
N PRO A 29 7.34 1.14 17.32
CA PRO A 29 6.57 0.69 18.47
C PRO A 29 5.10 0.39 18.11
N ILE A 30 4.64 0.82 16.94
CA ILE A 30 3.24 0.67 16.51
C ILE A 30 3.08 -0.72 15.91
N ALA A 31 2.26 -1.54 16.57
CA ALA A 31 1.94 -2.88 16.09
C ALA A 31 0.92 -2.85 14.96
N LEU A 32 1.12 -3.68 13.94
CA LEU A 32 0.15 -3.83 12.86
C LEU A 32 -1.14 -4.46 13.39
N PRO A 33 -2.32 -3.87 13.09
CA PRO A 33 -3.60 -4.37 13.58
C PRO A 33 -3.96 -5.73 12.98
N GLN A 34 -4.74 -6.52 13.71
CA GLN A 34 -5.18 -7.86 13.31
C GLN A 34 -6.68 -8.01 13.50
N GLY A 35 -7.41 -8.58 12.53
CA GLY A 35 -8.84 -8.85 12.62
C GLY A 35 -9.63 -7.74 13.30
N GLY A 36 -10.58 -8.07 14.18
CA GLY A 36 -11.37 -7.13 14.97
C GLY A 36 -10.70 -6.65 16.27
N ASP A 37 -9.41 -6.91 16.48
CA ASP A 37 -8.71 -6.48 17.69
C ASP A 37 -8.67 -4.93 17.78
N PRO A 38 -9.05 -4.36 18.93
CA PRO A 38 -8.94 -2.91 19.14
C PRO A 38 -7.48 -2.44 18.99
N VAL A 39 -7.29 -1.32 18.30
CA VAL A 39 -6.01 -0.65 18.23
C VAL A 39 -6.15 0.74 18.85
N THR A 40 -5.17 1.12 19.67
CA THR A 40 -5.10 2.50 20.18
C THR A 40 -4.42 3.36 19.11
N ILE A 41 -5.12 4.37 18.65
CA ILE A 41 -4.63 5.35 17.71
C ILE A 41 -4.43 6.67 18.49
N ASP A 42 -3.19 7.18 18.53
CA ASP A 42 -2.88 8.51 19.04
C ASP A 42 -2.62 9.43 17.85
N PRO A 43 -3.40 10.51 17.66
CA PRO A 43 -3.16 11.47 16.57
C PRO A 43 -1.75 12.04 16.56
N ALA A 44 -1.06 12.10 17.70
CA ALA A 44 0.32 12.58 17.79
C ALA A 44 1.34 11.64 17.11
N ASP A 45 0.95 10.41 16.84
CA ASP A 45 1.78 9.42 16.14
C ASP A 45 1.67 9.54 14.60
N PHE A 46 0.91 10.52 14.07
CA PHE A 46 0.72 10.69 12.63
C PHE A 46 1.46 11.91 12.09
N VAL A 47 1.90 11.79 10.84
CA VAL A 47 2.62 12.85 10.11
C VAL A 47 1.72 13.47 9.02
N GLU A 48 2.09 14.69 8.59
CA GLU A 48 1.28 15.44 7.60
C GLU A 48 1.35 14.88 6.18
N ARG A 49 2.37 14.08 5.86
CA ARG A 49 2.63 13.58 4.51
C ARG A 49 2.67 12.07 4.49
N ILE A 50 2.15 11.51 3.42
CA ILE A 50 2.32 10.09 3.10
C ILE A 50 3.46 9.97 2.09
N ASP A 51 4.63 9.55 2.58
CA ASP A 51 5.86 9.37 1.80
C ASP A 51 6.40 7.92 1.86
N ASN A 52 5.57 6.98 2.31
CA ASN A 52 5.89 5.56 2.27
C ASN A 52 6.38 5.18 0.86
N PRO A 53 7.55 4.50 0.74
CA PRO A 53 8.14 4.21 -0.57
C PRO A 53 7.26 3.35 -1.48
N TYR A 54 6.38 2.51 -0.93
CA TYR A 54 5.49 1.67 -1.71
C TYR A 54 4.15 2.33 -2.07
N TRP A 55 3.80 3.47 -1.46
CA TRP A 55 2.63 4.24 -1.87
C TRP A 55 2.71 5.70 -1.42
N PRO A 56 3.55 6.51 -2.09
CA PRO A 56 3.62 7.95 -1.81
C PRO A 56 2.37 8.66 -2.34
N MET A 57 1.75 9.50 -1.51
CA MET A 57 0.49 10.20 -1.83
C MET A 57 0.67 11.72 -1.73
N ALA A 58 1.49 12.31 -2.60
CA ALA A 58 1.58 13.77 -2.68
C ALA A 58 0.31 14.35 -3.31
N PRO A 59 -0.27 15.45 -2.79
CA PRO A 59 -1.47 16.07 -3.35
C PRO A 59 -1.32 16.40 -4.84
N GLY A 60 -2.29 16.00 -5.66
CA GLY A 60 -2.29 16.14 -7.12
C GLY A 60 -1.65 14.96 -7.87
N THR A 61 -1.05 13.99 -7.17
CA THR A 61 -0.60 12.74 -7.82
C THR A 61 -1.81 12.00 -8.38
N THR A 62 -1.66 11.47 -9.59
CA THR A 62 -2.72 10.76 -10.30
C THR A 62 -2.21 9.43 -10.88
N TRP A 63 -3.00 8.39 -10.71
CA TRP A 63 -2.84 7.09 -11.36
C TRP A 63 -4.04 6.85 -12.28
N VAL A 64 -3.79 6.23 -13.42
CA VAL A 64 -4.85 5.72 -14.31
C VAL A 64 -4.59 4.25 -14.53
N TYR A 65 -5.61 3.45 -14.26
CA TYR A 65 -5.56 2.01 -14.49
C TYR A 65 -6.57 1.60 -15.56
N ARG A 66 -6.30 0.46 -16.15
CA ARG A 66 -7.25 -0.31 -16.94
C ARG A 66 -7.50 -1.60 -16.20
N GLU A 67 -8.74 -1.83 -15.87
CA GLU A 67 -9.22 -3.11 -15.35
C GLU A 67 -9.93 -3.89 -16.46
N ALA A 68 -9.72 -5.19 -16.51
CA ALA A 68 -10.39 -6.07 -17.45
C ALA A 68 -10.80 -7.38 -16.77
N ASP A 69 -12.04 -7.83 -17.03
CA ASP A 69 -12.55 -9.11 -16.59
C ASP A 69 -12.27 -10.23 -17.63
N THR A 70 -12.61 -11.46 -17.28
CA THR A 70 -12.46 -12.62 -18.18
C THR A 70 -13.43 -12.65 -19.37
N HIS A 71 -14.43 -11.78 -19.39
CA HIS A 71 -15.42 -11.67 -20.45
C HIS A 71 -15.03 -10.62 -21.50
N GLY A 72 -13.98 -9.81 -21.17
CA GLY A 72 -13.49 -8.74 -22.01
C GLY A 72 -14.21 -7.40 -21.77
N ASN A 73 -14.93 -7.25 -20.66
CA ASN A 73 -15.37 -5.93 -20.21
C ASN A 73 -14.15 -5.17 -19.69
N GLU A 74 -14.04 -3.91 -20.06
CA GLU A 74 -12.94 -3.05 -19.65
C GLU A 74 -13.46 -1.84 -18.89
N GLN A 75 -12.80 -1.53 -17.77
CA GLN A 75 -13.04 -0.34 -16.97
C GLN A 75 -11.81 0.54 -16.94
N THR A 76 -12.02 1.83 -16.79
CA THR A 76 -10.95 2.80 -16.51
C THR A 76 -11.10 3.30 -15.10
N VAL A 77 -10.05 3.14 -14.31
CA VAL A 77 -9.96 3.62 -12.93
C VAL A 77 -9.03 4.82 -12.88
N VAL A 78 -9.49 5.92 -12.30
CA VAL A 78 -8.70 7.15 -12.12
C VAL A 78 -8.63 7.48 -10.64
N VAL A 79 -7.43 7.41 -10.08
CA VAL A 79 -7.14 7.69 -8.67
C VAL A 79 -6.39 9.01 -8.56
N GLU A 80 -6.87 9.95 -7.76
CA GLU A 80 -6.27 11.27 -7.57
C GLU A 80 -6.14 11.63 -6.09
N VAL A 81 -4.95 12.01 -5.65
CA VAL A 81 -4.72 12.57 -4.31
C VAL A 81 -5.20 14.02 -4.27
N LYS A 82 -6.20 14.30 -3.45
CA LYS A 82 -6.77 15.65 -3.33
C LYS A 82 -5.91 16.53 -2.44
N ALA A 83 -5.94 17.84 -2.69
CA ALA A 83 -5.27 18.85 -1.84
C ALA A 83 -5.97 19.09 -0.48
N ARG A 84 -7.14 18.50 -0.28
CA ARG A 84 -7.91 18.61 0.98
C ARG A 84 -7.67 17.41 1.87
N THR A 85 -7.83 17.60 3.17
CA THR A 85 -7.82 16.54 4.16
C THR A 85 -9.20 16.40 4.84
N LYS A 86 -9.38 15.30 5.57
CA LYS A 86 -10.55 15.06 6.43
C LYS A 86 -10.05 14.74 7.84
N ASP A 87 -10.66 15.34 8.85
CA ASP A 87 -10.37 14.98 10.24
C ASP A 87 -11.12 13.68 10.60
N ILE A 88 -10.37 12.66 11.02
CA ILE A 88 -10.90 11.37 11.50
C ILE A 88 -10.14 11.02 12.78
N LEU A 89 -10.85 10.90 13.89
CA LEU A 89 -10.27 10.62 15.20
C LEU A 89 -9.19 11.64 15.63
N GLY A 90 -9.22 12.88 15.11
CA GLY A 90 -8.21 13.91 15.33
C GLY A 90 -6.98 13.79 14.41
N ILE A 91 -6.99 12.88 13.45
CA ILE A 91 -5.95 12.70 12.45
C ILE A 91 -6.36 13.44 11.18
N SER A 92 -5.44 14.23 10.60
CA SER A 92 -5.65 14.89 9.31
C SER A 92 -5.41 13.90 8.16
N ALA A 93 -6.45 13.15 7.79
CA ALA A 93 -6.37 12.14 6.74
C ALA A 93 -6.27 12.76 5.34
N THR A 94 -5.37 12.28 4.52
CA THR A 94 -5.27 12.57 3.08
C THR A 94 -6.50 11.99 2.38
N VAL A 95 -7.15 12.79 1.55
CA VAL A 95 -8.31 12.35 0.75
C VAL A 95 -7.81 11.92 -0.62
N VAL A 96 -8.10 10.69 -0.98
CA VAL A 96 -7.89 10.15 -2.33
C VAL A 96 -9.26 9.97 -2.97
N HIS A 97 -9.37 10.25 -4.26
CA HIS A 97 -10.60 10.14 -5.02
C HIS A 97 -10.40 9.11 -6.11
N ASP A 98 -11.13 8.04 -6.03
CA ASP A 98 -11.18 6.96 -7.00
C ASP A 98 -12.46 7.03 -7.81
N VAL A 99 -12.34 6.91 -9.13
CA VAL A 99 -13.46 6.98 -10.06
C VAL A 99 -13.34 5.86 -11.08
N VAL A 100 -14.31 4.97 -11.09
CA VAL A 100 -14.39 3.86 -12.05
C VAL A 100 -15.42 4.16 -13.13
N ARG A 101 -15.04 3.92 -14.39
CA ARG A 101 -15.92 4.09 -15.55
C ARG A 101 -15.86 2.86 -16.46
N GLU A 102 -17.02 2.42 -16.90
CA GLU A 102 -17.20 1.41 -17.95
C GLU A 102 -17.83 2.06 -19.18
N ASP A 103 -17.22 1.91 -20.36
CA ASP A 103 -17.65 2.56 -21.61
C ASP A 103 -17.91 4.08 -21.51
N GLY A 104 -17.22 4.74 -20.53
CA GLY A 104 -17.36 6.17 -20.23
C GLY A 104 -18.47 6.51 -19.22
N GLU A 105 -19.37 5.58 -18.92
CA GLU A 105 -20.37 5.73 -17.86
C GLU A 105 -19.72 5.57 -16.49
N LEU A 106 -20.18 6.35 -15.50
CA LEU A 106 -19.72 6.28 -14.11
C LEU A 106 -20.34 5.02 -13.48
N VAL A 107 -19.49 4.13 -12.94
CA VAL A 107 -19.92 2.93 -12.22
C VAL A 107 -19.54 2.96 -10.74
N GLU A 108 -18.46 3.70 -10.37
CA GLU A 108 -18.10 3.91 -8.98
C GLU A 108 -17.47 5.30 -8.75
N ASP A 109 -17.76 5.90 -7.58
CA ASP A 109 -17.20 7.16 -7.10
C ASP A 109 -16.91 7.05 -5.61
N THR A 110 -15.61 6.89 -5.27
CA THR A 110 -15.13 6.60 -3.92
C THR A 110 -14.16 7.68 -3.43
N PHE A 111 -14.31 8.07 -2.17
CA PHE A 111 -13.36 8.90 -1.45
C PHE A 111 -12.77 8.11 -0.30
N ASP A 112 -11.50 7.79 -0.42
CA ASP A 112 -10.70 7.11 0.58
C ASP A 112 -9.97 8.08 1.49
N TRP A 113 -9.68 7.65 2.71
CA TRP A 113 -8.98 8.46 3.70
C TRP A 113 -7.77 7.71 4.27
N TYR A 114 -6.58 8.20 3.95
CA TYR A 114 -5.31 7.62 4.37
C TYR A 114 -4.53 8.56 5.26
N ALA A 115 -3.69 8.00 6.14
CA ALA A 115 -2.73 8.76 6.92
C ALA A 115 -1.47 7.91 7.14
N GLN A 116 -0.32 8.56 7.38
CA GLN A 116 0.92 7.87 7.68
C GLN A 116 1.30 8.09 9.13
N ASP A 117 1.68 7.02 9.83
CA ASP A 117 2.23 7.15 11.17
C ASP A 117 3.74 7.52 11.15
N VAL A 118 4.28 7.88 12.31
CA VAL A 118 5.69 8.25 12.47
C VAL A 118 6.67 7.12 12.14
N CYS A 119 6.19 5.89 12.05
CA CYS A 119 6.97 4.73 11.62
C CYS A 119 6.99 4.57 10.09
N GLY A 120 6.05 5.22 9.39
CA GLY A 120 5.89 5.15 7.94
C GLY A 120 4.83 4.15 7.47
N ASN A 121 4.04 3.52 8.38
CA ASN A 121 2.90 2.72 7.96
C ASN A 121 1.81 3.62 7.39
N VAL A 122 1.23 3.24 6.26
CA VAL A 122 0.05 3.91 5.69
C VAL A 122 -1.20 3.27 6.24
N TRP A 123 -1.97 4.07 6.99
CA TRP A 123 -3.22 3.66 7.60
C TRP A 123 -4.40 3.97 6.68
N TYR A 124 -5.37 3.08 6.66
CA TYR A 124 -6.66 3.28 6.03
C TYR A 124 -7.68 3.61 7.13
N LEU A 125 -8.30 4.77 7.01
CA LEU A 125 -9.20 5.33 8.02
C LEU A 125 -10.67 5.28 7.59
N GLY A 126 -10.93 4.78 6.39
CA GLY A 126 -12.27 4.61 5.86
C GLY A 126 -12.46 5.14 4.45
N GLU A 127 -13.66 4.95 3.96
CA GLU A 127 -14.08 5.38 2.63
C GLU A 127 -15.54 5.83 2.60
N ASN A 128 -15.88 6.55 1.53
CA ASN A 128 -17.25 6.88 1.15
C ASN A 128 -17.42 6.50 -0.32
N THR A 129 -17.95 5.32 -0.55
CA THR A 129 -18.18 4.76 -1.88
C THR A 129 -19.62 4.89 -2.33
N LYS A 130 -19.82 5.00 -3.64
CA LYS A 130 -21.11 4.96 -4.31
C LYS A 130 -20.98 4.19 -5.61
N GLU A 131 -21.80 3.18 -5.77
CA GLU A 131 -21.95 2.48 -7.03
C GLU A 131 -23.13 3.04 -7.81
N TYR A 132 -23.02 3.05 -9.14
CA TYR A 132 -23.99 3.65 -10.05
C TYR A 132 -24.43 2.62 -11.10
N GLU A 133 -25.74 2.66 -11.40
CA GLU A 133 -26.34 2.01 -12.56
C GLU A 133 -27.23 3.06 -13.26
N ASP A 134 -27.16 3.18 -14.58
CA ASP A 134 -27.93 4.14 -15.39
C ASP A 134 -27.83 5.59 -14.86
N GLY A 135 -26.71 5.97 -14.24
CA GLY A 135 -26.47 7.32 -13.68
C GLY A 135 -27.11 7.60 -12.30
N GLU A 136 -27.77 6.59 -11.71
CA GLU A 136 -28.36 6.69 -10.37
C GLU A 136 -27.52 5.88 -9.35
N VAL A 137 -27.41 6.38 -8.12
CA VAL A 137 -26.73 5.66 -7.04
C VAL A 137 -27.59 4.45 -6.64
N VAL A 138 -27.02 3.24 -6.76
CA VAL A 138 -27.71 1.99 -6.41
C VAL A 138 -27.31 1.47 -5.05
N THR A 139 -26.09 1.72 -4.60
CA THR A 139 -25.62 1.34 -3.26
C THR A 139 -24.51 2.25 -2.75
N THR A 140 -24.32 2.25 -1.43
CA THR A 140 -23.19 2.84 -0.72
C THR A 140 -22.56 1.79 0.22
N ALA A 141 -22.84 0.50 -0.03
CA ALA A 141 -22.27 -0.61 0.74
C ALA A 141 -20.74 -0.57 0.65
N GLY A 142 -20.07 -0.94 1.72
CA GLY A 142 -18.62 -0.79 1.84
C GLY A 142 -18.16 0.53 2.48
N SER A 143 -19.00 1.58 2.46
CA SER A 143 -18.63 2.84 3.13
C SER A 143 -18.48 2.67 4.63
N TRP A 144 -17.37 3.17 5.19
CA TRP A 144 -17.11 3.14 6.63
C TRP A 144 -16.17 4.27 7.05
N GLU A 145 -16.11 4.58 8.34
CA GLU A 145 -15.20 5.56 8.91
C GLU A 145 -14.69 5.08 10.27
N ALA A 146 -13.40 5.08 10.49
CA ALA A 146 -12.78 4.66 11.74
C ALA A 146 -13.34 5.47 12.93
N GLY A 147 -13.76 4.74 13.98
CA GLY A 147 -14.38 5.32 15.17
C GLY A 147 -15.90 5.57 15.07
N VAL A 148 -16.52 5.33 13.92
CA VAL A 148 -17.97 5.43 13.72
C VAL A 148 -18.55 4.00 13.72
N ASP A 149 -19.64 3.79 14.46
CA ASP A 149 -20.41 2.54 14.52
C ASP A 149 -19.56 1.27 14.80
N GLY A 150 -18.39 1.44 15.44
CA GLY A 150 -17.50 0.35 15.79
C GLY A 150 -16.45 0.01 14.72
N ALA A 151 -16.40 0.74 13.61
CA ALA A 151 -15.40 0.55 12.59
C ALA A 151 -13.99 0.93 13.10
N LEU A 152 -12.98 0.17 12.69
CA LEU A 152 -11.59 0.29 13.14
C LEU A 152 -10.66 0.51 11.96
N ALA A 153 -9.72 1.44 12.11
CA ALA A 153 -8.67 1.67 11.14
C ALA A 153 -7.78 0.42 10.94
N GLY A 154 -7.24 0.27 9.75
CA GLY A 154 -6.23 -0.73 9.42
C GLY A 154 -5.01 -0.11 8.76
N VAL A 155 -4.07 -0.95 8.35
CA VAL A 155 -2.86 -0.55 7.62
C VAL A 155 -2.97 -1.08 6.20
N ILE A 156 -2.87 -0.19 5.20
CA ILE A 156 -2.91 -0.60 3.80
C ILE A 156 -1.52 -0.99 3.29
N VAL A 157 -0.47 -0.30 3.76
CA VAL A 157 0.93 -0.61 3.43
C VAL A 157 1.80 -0.45 4.67
N PRO A 158 2.51 -1.51 5.11
CA PRO A 158 3.49 -1.40 6.21
C PRO A 158 4.70 -0.54 5.84
N ALA A 159 5.34 0.06 6.85
CA ALA A 159 6.55 0.86 6.69
C ALA A 159 7.76 0.03 6.20
N ASP A 160 7.91 -1.16 6.74
CA ASP A 160 9.00 -2.11 6.43
C ASP A 160 8.40 -3.50 6.21
N PRO A 161 7.81 -3.77 5.02
CA PRO A 161 7.15 -5.04 4.75
C PRO A 161 8.14 -6.21 4.77
N GLN A 162 7.82 -7.24 5.54
CA GLN A 162 8.59 -8.48 5.63
C GLN A 162 7.74 -9.66 5.20
N VAL A 163 8.32 -10.60 4.45
CA VAL A 163 7.64 -11.82 4.02
C VAL A 163 7.04 -12.56 5.23
N GLY A 164 5.76 -12.88 5.14
CA GLY A 164 5.00 -13.54 6.21
C GLY A 164 4.30 -12.58 7.18
N MET A 165 4.51 -11.26 7.09
CA MET A 165 3.67 -10.30 7.81
C MET A 165 2.21 -10.44 7.36
N THR A 166 1.31 -10.35 8.32
CA THR A 166 -0.14 -10.24 8.10
C THR A 166 -0.66 -9.04 8.85
N TYR A 167 -1.65 -8.37 8.29
CA TYR A 167 -2.26 -7.20 8.93
C TYR A 167 -3.67 -6.98 8.40
N ARG A 168 -4.50 -6.37 9.24
CA ARG A 168 -5.81 -5.88 8.87
C ARG A 168 -5.66 -4.61 8.04
N GLN A 169 -6.37 -4.53 6.91
CA GLN A 169 -6.44 -3.32 6.08
C GLN A 169 -7.62 -2.44 6.48
N GLU A 170 -8.74 -3.05 6.86
CA GLU A 170 -9.94 -2.39 7.35
C GLU A 170 -10.75 -3.32 8.26
N TYR A 171 -11.62 -2.74 9.09
CA TYR A 171 -12.55 -3.52 9.87
C TYR A 171 -13.82 -2.73 10.20
N PHE A 172 -14.90 -3.15 9.60
CA PHE A 172 -16.26 -2.81 10.01
C PHE A 172 -17.07 -4.10 9.99
N GLU A 173 -17.47 -4.59 11.16
CA GLU A 173 -18.01 -5.94 11.35
C GLU A 173 -19.17 -6.24 10.40
N GLY A 174 -18.99 -7.24 9.56
CA GLY A 174 -19.97 -7.71 8.59
C GLY A 174 -20.09 -6.86 7.31
N GLU A 175 -19.36 -5.74 7.19
CA GLU A 175 -19.42 -4.81 6.05
C GLU A 175 -18.07 -4.72 5.32
N ALA A 176 -16.95 -4.51 6.06
CA ALA A 176 -15.60 -4.35 5.51
C ALA A 176 -14.57 -5.02 6.44
N GLU A 177 -14.00 -6.16 6.06
CA GLU A 177 -13.10 -6.95 6.91
C GLU A 177 -11.90 -7.44 6.12
N ASP A 178 -11.17 -6.53 5.47
CA ASP A 178 -10.08 -6.92 4.60
C ASP A 178 -8.73 -6.99 5.34
N ALA A 179 -7.93 -7.96 4.92
CA ALA A 179 -6.61 -8.22 5.46
C ALA A 179 -5.63 -8.58 4.34
N ALA A 180 -4.36 -8.30 4.60
CA ALA A 180 -3.28 -8.65 3.67
C ALA A 180 -2.21 -9.49 4.33
N ALA A 181 -1.48 -10.22 3.48
CA ALA A 181 -0.26 -10.93 3.84
C ALA A 181 0.85 -10.60 2.85
N VAL A 182 2.03 -10.21 3.34
CA VAL A 182 3.21 -10.00 2.49
C VAL A 182 3.75 -11.33 2.01
N LEU A 183 3.79 -11.54 0.69
CA LEU A 183 4.31 -12.75 0.07
C LEU A 183 5.74 -12.60 -0.42
N SER A 184 6.11 -11.43 -0.95
CA SER A 184 7.45 -11.15 -1.46
C SER A 184 7.74 -9.65 -1.41
N VAL A 185 9.01 -9.26 -1.39
CA VAL A 185 9.49 -7.88 -1.50
C VAL A 185 10.47 -7.71 -2.66
N ASP A 186 10.63 -8.73 -3.50
CA ASP A 186 11.57 -8.76 -4.63
C ASP A 186 10.91 -9.38 -5.87
N GLU A 187 9.66 -8.98 -6.13
CA GLU A 187 8.94 -9.40 -7.33
C GLU A 187 9.20 -8.50 -8.52
N GLN A 188 8.63 -8.84 -9.66
CA GLN A 188 8.62 -8.05 -10.86
C GLN A 188 7.20 -7.89 -11.37
N ALA A 189 6.90 -6.71 -11.92
CA ALA A 189 5.64 -6.44 -12.59
C ALA A 189 5.88 -5.86 -13.98
N GLN A 190 5.13 -6.36 -14.97
CA GLN A 190 5.08 -5.81 -16.31
C GLN A 190 3.65 -5.35 -16.59
N VAL A 191 3.47 -4.05 -16.77
CA VAL A 191 2.18 -3.40 -17.06
C VAL A 191 2.35 -2.42 -18.23
N PRO A 192 1.27 -1.87 -18.81
CA PRO A 192 1.37 -0.92 -19.94
C PRO A 192 2.26 0.29 -19.64
N PHE A 193 2.24 0.82 -18.40
CA PHE A 193 3.08 1.95 -18.01
C PHE A 193 4.57 1.61 -17.98
N GLY A 194 4.96 0.37 -17.63
CA GLY A 194 6.37 0.00 -17.58
C GLY A 194 6.67 -1.37 -16.98
N HIS A 195 7.97 -1.61 -16.76
CA HIS A 195 8.49 -2.79 -16.09
C HIS A 195 9.15 -2.39 -14.77
N PHE A 196 8.72 -3.02 -13.69
CA PHE A 196 9.17 -2.75 -12.34
C PHE A 196 9.90 -3.96 -11.75
N ARG A 197 10.87 -3.69 -10.88
CA ARG A 197 11.63 -4.68 -10.10
C ARG A 197 11.58 -4.29 -8.63
N GLU A 198 11.95 -5.23 -7.75
CA GLU A 198 11.91 -5.03 -6.30
C GLU A 198 10.50 -4.61 -5.84
N VAL A 199 9.51 -5.28 -6.41
CA VAL A 199 8.08 -5.01 -6.20
C VAL A 199 7.60 -5.75 -4.96
N LEU A 200 6.90 -5.05 -4.08
CA LEU A 200 6.16 -5.67 -2.96
C LEU A 200 4.95 -6.40 -3.53
N LEU A 201 4.80 -7.68 -3.18
CA LEU A 201 3.64 -8.50 -3.46
C LEU A 201 2.89 -8.80 -2.16
N THR A 202 1.63 -8.43 -2.11
CA THR A 202 0.69 -8.86 -1.08
C THR A 202 -0.33 -9.85 -1.61
N LYS A 203 -0.89 -10.62 -0.70
CA LYS A 203 -2.09 -11.40 -0.88
C LYS A 203 -3.18 -10.75 -0.04
N ASP A 204 -4.22 -10.27 -0.70
CA ASP A 204 -5.33 -9.59 -0.07
C ASP A 204 -6.54 -10.55 -0.02
N PHE A 205 -7.24 -10.57 1.11
CA PHE A 205 -8.33 -11.51 1.37
C PHE A 205 -9.29 -10.96 2.41
N SER A 206 -10.55 -11.41 2.34
CA SER A 206 -11.60 -11.05 3.31
C SER A 206 -12.27 -12.29 3.91
N PRO A 207 -12.51 -12.33 5.24
CA PRO A 207 -13.32 -13.38 5.85
C PRO A 207 -14.79 -13.35 5.40
N LEU A 208 -15.28 -12.19 4.94
CA LEU A 208 -16.63 -12.02 4.39
C LEU A 208 -16.76 -12.67 3.00
N ALA A 209 -15.69 -12.62 2.21
CA ALA A 209 -15.63 -13.11 0.84
C ALA A 209 -14.55 -14.20 0.67
N ARG A 210 -14.63 -15.29 1.44
CA ARG A 210 -13.58 -16.34 1.54
C ARG A 210 -13.15 -17.00 0.23
N ARG A 211 -13.87 -16.78 -0.86
CA ARG A 211 -13.51 -17.29 -2.19
C ARG A 211 -12.78 -16.26 -3.03
N VAL A 212 -12.80 -14.99 -2.60
CA VAL A 212 -12.08 -13.89 -3.26
C VAL A 212 -10.67 -13.86 -2.69
N LEU A 213 -9.72 -13.81 -3.59
CA LEU A 213 -8.30 -13.69 -3.29
C LEU A 213 -7.66 -12.86 -4.39
N GLU A 214 -6.94 -11.82 -3.98
CA GLU A 214 -6.23 -10.93 -4.87
C GLU A 214 -4.74 -10.90 -4.57
N TYR A 215 -3.95 -10.62 -5.58
CA TYR A 215 -2.56 -10.23 -5.46
C TYR A 215 -2.41 -8.78 -5.87
N LYS A 216 -1.83 -7.97 -4.97
CA LYS A 216 -1.49 -6.56 -5.26
C LYS A 216 0.01 -6.40 -5.31
N LEU A 217 0.48 -5.72 -6.35
CA LEU A 217 1.90 -5.46 -6.59
C LEU A 217 2.17 -3.95 -6.50
N TYR A 218 3.08 -3.58 -5.59
CA TYR A 218 3.41 -2.17 -5.32
C TYR A 218 4.85 -1.90 -5.75
N ALA A 219 5.04 -0.93 -6.64
CA ALA A 219 6.37 -0.50 -7.08
C ALA A 219 6.86 0.70 -6.27
N ILE A 220 8.15 0.67 -5.89
CA ILE A 220 8.78 1.75 -5.13
C ILE A 220 8.68 3.08 -5.89
N GLY A 221 8.21 4.12 -5.21
CA GLY A 221 8.03 5.48 -5.73
C GLY A 221 6.81 5.67 -6.61
N VAL A 222 5.99 4.62 -6.80
CA VAL A 222 4.80 4.65 -7.66
C VAL A 222 3.53 4.33 -6.87
N GLY A 223 3.50 3.22 -6.15
CA GLY A 223 2.30 2.69 -5.52
C GLY A 223 1.84 1.39 -6.17
N PRO A 224 0.55 1.04 -6.08
CA PRO A 224 -0.02 -0.12 -6.78
C PRO A 224 0.21 0.00 -8.27
N VAL A 225 0.71 -1.07 -8.91
CA VAL A 225 0.94 -1.12 -10.37
C VAL A 225 0.16 -2.24 -11.04
N LEU A 226 -0.23 -3.25 -10.27
CA LEU A 226 -0.93 -4.42 -10.78
C LEU A 226 -1.78 -5.05 -9.66
N VAL A 227 -3.06 -5.30 -9.95
CA VAL A 227 -3.94 -6.13 -9.13
C VAL A 227 -4.41 -7.31 -9.95
N LEU A 228 -4.42 -8.49 -9.35
CA LEU A 228 -4.78 -9.76 -9.98
C LEU A 228 -5.80 -10.50 -9.12
N GLY A 229 -7.02 -10.65 -9.61
CA GLY A 229 -7.96 -11.61 -9.08
C GLY A 229 -7.46 -13.03 -9.34
N VAL A 230 -7.12 -13.78 -8.28
CA VAL A 230 -6.61 -15.16 -8.41
C VAL A 230 -7.62 -16.21 -7.99
N SER A 231 -8.67 -15.80 -7.29
CA SER A 231 -9.81 -16.64 -6.91
C SER A 231 -11.05 -15.78 -6.64
N GLY A 232 -12.21 -16.25 -7.05
CA GLY A 232 -13.50 -15.56 -6.89
C GLY A 232 -13.82 -14.56 -8.01
N GLY A 233 -12.84 -14.18 -8.77
CA GLY A 233 -12.79 -13.40 -9.98
C GLY A 233 -11.52 -13.76 -10.73
N ALA A 234 -11.28 -13.13 -11.85
CA ALA A 234 -10.00 -13.17 -12.56
C ALA A 234 -9.75 -11.82 -13.24
N ASP A 235 -10.15 -10.78 -12.54
CA ASP A 235 -9.99 -9.40 -12.96
C ASP A 235 -8.51 -9.03 -12.92
N ARG A 236 -8.13 -8.14 -13.82
CA ARG A 236 -6.76 -7.67 -13.93
C ARG A 236 -6.77 -6.17 -14.09
N GLU A 237 -6.30 -5.48 -13.05
CA GLU A 237 -6.10 -4.02 -13.08
C GLU A 237 -4.62 -3.72 -13.29
N GLU A 238 -4.31 -2.90 -14.29
CA GLU A 238 -2.96 -2.57 -14.71
C GLU A 238 -2.75 -1.05 -14.79
N LEU A 239 -1.65 -0.56 -14.21
CA LEU A 239 -1.26 0.83 -14.36
C LEU A 239 -0.95 1.17 -15.83
N VAL A 240 -1.65 2.19 -16.37
CA VAL A 240 -1.45 2.71 -17.73
C VAL A 240 -0.86 4.11 -17.75
N SER A 241 -1.07 4.92 -16.69
CA SER A 241 -0.47 6.25 -16.54
C SER A 241 -0.21 6.58 -15.09
N PHE A 242 0.87 7.31 -14.82
CA PHE A 242 1.24 7.81 -13.50
C PHE A 242 1.82 9.21 -13.61
N GLU A 243 1.22 10.16 -12.91
CA GLU A 243 1.63 11.56 -12.86
C GLU A 243 1.96 11.92 -11.40
N PRO A 244 3.22 11.76 -10.95
CA PRO A 244 3.62 12.10 -9.61
C PRO A 244 3.67 13.61 -9.39
N GLN A 245 3.39 14.03 -8.16
CA GLN A 245 3.66 15.39 -7.69
C GLN A 245 4.84 15.38 -6.70
N ALA A 246 5.49 16.55 -6.54
CA ALA A 246 6.67 16.70 -5.70
C ALA A 246 6.33 17.15 -4.26
#